data_578213e9dc8761be0d7de9f80127ac61
#
_entry.id   578213e9dc8761be0d7de9f80127ac61
#
_cell.length_a   1.000
_cell.length_b   1.000
_cell.length_c   1.000
_cell.angle_alpha   90.00
_cell.angle_beta   90.00
_cell.angle_gamma   90.00
#
_symmetry.space_group_name_H-M   'P 1'
#
loop_
_entity.id
_entity.type
_entity.pdbx_description
1 polymer ?
#
loop_
_entity_poly.entity_id
_entity_poly.type
_entity_poly.pdbx_seq_one_letter_code
_entity_poly.pdbx_strand_id
1 'polypeptide(L)'
;MRRILKTIALAFAAGFFCACNDDVARIESGDYHIPKEIVADFKSRNPTAFINDQYGYDDDNFVCIKFSEKNAKECVTVYSNHKWAATEKKYAINDAMEFLPRAVKEQILKMTNIGTWESNDFVKIVSRNGIENNLYEVHITLPDNDNSKSSYSFAFSEDGTELNECSLVDIRSENHQRFCRMLEWIAEKYPNASVIGVKYSFQECIYIRDNGILKKIDIKTFNNDEFKWEETTYPLDINEPLPPSLIAYIEAYKKKYPDRPLTELYMSEKESGLYYKMAFQMSERSWAVEYLAVTPGEQD
;
A
#
# COMPACT_ATOMS: atom_id res chain seq x y z
N MET A 1 -21.96 26.38 -23.42
CA MET A 1 -21.15 25.16 -23.34
C MET A 1 -20.68 24.94 -21.90
N ARG A 2 -21.59 24.57 -21.02
CA ARG A 2 -21.34 24.26 -19.60
C ARG A 2 -22.39 23.25 -19.14
N ARG A 3 -22.25 22.00 -19.50
CA ARG A 3 -23.10 20.87 -18.99
C ARG A 3 -22.59 19.55 -19.55
N ILE A 4 -21.37 19.13 -19.28
CA ILE A 4 -20.92 17.73 -19.44
C ILE A 4 -19.65 17.58 -18.56
N LEU A 5 -19.79 17.60 -17.24
CA LEU A 5 -18.70 17.25 -16.30
C LEU A 5 -19.24 16.93 -14.89
N LYS A 6 -20.42 16.35 -14.80
CA LYS A 6 -21.00 15.95 -13.51
C LYS A 6 -21.49 14.50 -13.44
N THR A 7 -20.96 13.61 -14.24
CA THR A 7 -21.48 12.22 -14.27
C THR A 7 -20.39 11.14 -14.22
N ILE A 8 -19.23 11.39 -13.61
CA ILE A 8 -18.18 10.36 -13.42
C ILE A 8 -17.76 10.23 -11.95
N ALA A 9 -18.47 10.81 -11.01
CA ALA A 9 -18.11 10.74 -9.59
C ALA A 9 -19.04 9.86 -8.74
N LEU A 10 -19.84 8.98 -9.31
CA LEU A 10 -20.84 8.21 -8.53
C LEU A 10 -20.81 6.70 -8.78
N ALA A 11 -19.68 6.10 -9.10
CA ALA A 11 -19.60 4.65 -9.35
C ALA A 11 -18.46 3.94 -8.56
N PHE A 12 -17.85 4.55 -7.56
CA PHE A 12 -16.73 3.95 -6.84
C PHE A 12 -16.96 3.67 -5.35
N ALA A 13 -18.17 3.78 -4.85
CA ALA A 13 -18.46 3.61 -3.42
C ALA A 13 -19.22 2.35 -3.02
N ALA A 14 -19.39 1.37 -3.91
CA ALA A 14 -20.05 0.13 -3.53
C ALA A 14 -19.42 -1.04 -4.30
N GLY A 15 -18.51 -1.76 -3.69
CA GLY A 15 -18.18 -3.07 -4.21
C GLY A 15 -16.73 -3.45 -4.38
N PHE A 16 -15.84 -3.15 -3.43
CA PHE A 16 -14.59 -3.90 -3.33
C PHE A 16 -14.72 -5.08 -2.36
N PHE A 17 -15.85 -5.76 -2.44
CA PHE A 17 -15.95 -7.15 -2.07
C PHE A 17 -15.83 -7.95 -3.34
N CYS A 18 -14.69 -8.65 -3.51
CA CYS A 18 -14.52 -9.62 -4.58
C CYS A 18 -15.28 -9.20 -5.86
N ALA A 19 -14.79 -8.20 -6.57
CA ALA A 19 -15.22 -8.02 -7.96
C ALA A 19 -14.69 -9.21 -8.74
N CYS A 20 -15.41 -10.34 -8.60
CA CYS A 20 -15.25 -11.48 -9.46
C CYS A 20 -15.58 -11.01 -10.86
N ASN A 21 -14.67 -11.17 -11.80
CA ASN A 21 -15.07 -11.30 -13.19
C ASN A 21 -16.16 -12.38 -13.24
N ASP A 22 -17.37 -12.03 -13.69
CA ASP A 22 -18.56 -12.91 -13.70
C ASP A 22 -18.39 -14.16 -14.59
N ASP A 23 -17.25 -14.35 -15.21
CA ASP A 23 -16.97 -15.44 -16.14
C ASP A 23 -16.29 -16.68 -15.50
N VAL A 24 -15.91 -16.62 -14.22
CA VAL A 24 -15.35 -17.79 -13.53
C VAL A 24 -16.45 -18.48 -12.74
N ALA A 25 -16.70 -19.75 -13.02
CA ALA A 25 -17.72 -20.55 -12.34
C ALA A 25 -17.41 -20.60 -10.83
N ARG A 26 -18.23 -19.89 -10.04
CA ARG A 26 -18.19 -19.95 -8.58
C ARG A 26 -18.87 -21.24 -8.14
N ILE A 27 -18.16 -22.08 -7.40
CA ILE A 27 -18.76 -23.22 -6.73
C ILE A 27 -19.52 -22.66 -5.52
N GLU A 28 -20.85 -22.77 -5.53
CA GLU A 28 -21.68 -22.32 -4.42
C GLU A 28 -21.38 -23.14 -3.14
N SER A 29 -21.54 -22.49 -1.98
CA SER A 29 -21.09 -22.95 -0.66
C SER A 29 -21.60 -24.33 -0.21
N GLY A 30 -22.58 -24.91 -0.88
CA GLY A 30 -23.14 -26.23 -0.52
C GLY A 30 -22.32 -27.43 -0.92
N ASP A 31 -21.53 -27.35 -1.99
CA ASP A 31 -20.83 -28.48 -2.59
C ASP A 31 -19.29 -28.40 -2.49
N TYR A 32 -18.73 -27.24 -2.10
CA TYR A 32 -17.30 -27.06 -2.01
C TYR A 32 -16.74 -27.51 -0.64
N HIS A 33 -15.87 -28.50 -0.68
CA HIS A 33 -15.17 -28.99 0.51
C HIS A 33 -13.74 -28.43 0.57
N ILE A 34 -13.48 -27.57 1.54
CA ILE A 34 -12.14 -27.06 1.78
C ILE A 34 -11.18 -28.22 2.07
N PRO A 35 -10.02 -28.28 1.42
CA PRO A 35 -8.96 -29.25 1.75
C PRO A 35 -8.61 -29.23 3.24
N LYS A 36 -8.37 -30.41 3.84
CA LYS A 36 -8.16 -30.54 5.29
C LYS A 36 -6.93 -29.76 5.79
N GLU A 37 -5.92 -29.67 4.97
CA GLU A 37 -4.70 -28.90 5.22
C GLU A 37 -4.98 -27.41 5.34
N ILE A 38 -5.86 -26.87 4.48
CA ILE A 38 -6.29 -25.46 4.54
C ILE A 38 -7.10 -25.21 5.81
N VAL A 39 -8.01 -26.13 6.17
CA VAL A 39 -8.78 -26.01 7.43
C VAL A 39 -7.86 -26.02 8.64
N ALA A 40 -6.84 -26.87 8.63
CA ALA A 40 -5.87 -26.95 9.74
C ALA A 40 -5.05 -25.66 9.85
N ASP A 41 -4.53 -25.15 8.75
CA ASP A 41 -3.79 -23.90 8.73
C ASP A 41 -4.69 -22.71 9.14
N PHE A 42 -5.93 -22.63 8.60
CA PHE A 42 -6.90 -21.61 8.98
C PHE A 42 -7.17 -21.59 10.50
N LYS A 43 -7.43 -22.74 11.10
CA LYS A 43 -7.67 -22.87 12.54
C LYS A 43 -6.44 -22.49 13.38
N SER A 44 -5.25 -22.80 12.89
CA SER A 44 -4.00 -22.40 13.55
C SER A 44 -3.84 -20.88 13.58
N ARG A 45 -4.18 -20.20 12.48
CA ARG A 45 -4.07 -18.73 12.37
C ARG A 45 -5.22 -18.00 13.06
N ASN A 46 -6.40 -18.61 13.11
CA ASN A 46 -7.63 -18.00 13.63
C ASN A 46 -8.33 -18.96 14.61
N PRO A 47 -7.73 -19.23 15.80
CA PRO A 47 -8.18 -20.28 16.69
C PRO A 47 -9.58 -20.06 17.30
N THR A 48 -10.04 -18.81 17.34
CA THR A 48 -11.35 -18.42 17.88
C THR A 48 -12.41 -18.14 16.81
N ALA A 49 -12.05 -18.30 15.54
CA ALA A 49 -12.91 -17.97 14.43
C ALA A 49 -13.99 -19.05 14.16
N PHE A 50 -15.18 -18.61 13.75
CA PHE A 50 -16.24 -19.45 13.23
C PHE A 50 -16.39 -19.22 11.73
N ILE A 51 -16.28 -20.26 10.93
CA ILE A 51 -16.47 -20.20 9.47
C ILE A 51 -17.94 -19.95 9.18
N ASN A 52 -18.23 -18.87 8.48
CA ASN A 52 -19.59 -18.49 8.10
C ASN A 52 -19.90 -18.93 6.67
N ASP A 53 -18.93 -18.85 5.77
CA ASP A 53 -19.10 -19.19 4.36
C ASP A 53 -17.73 -19.59 3.77
N GLN A 54 -17.78 -20.38 2.72
CA GLN A 54 -16.57 -20.84 2.03
C GLN A 54 -16.88 -21.05 0.55
N TYR A 55 -15.95 -20.68 -0.31
CA TYR A 55 -16.03 -20.93 -1.73
C TYR A 55 -14.65 -21.09 -2.35
N GLY A 56 -14.58 -21.80 -3.44
CA GLY A 56 -13.38 -22.00 -4.23
C GLY A 56 -13.64 -21.72 -5.70
N TYR A 57 -12.57 -21.61 -6.46
CA TYR A 57 -12.61 -21.55 -7.91
C TYR A 57 -11.73 -22.68 -8.44
N ASP A 58 -12.30 -23.50 -9.33
CA ASP A 58 -11.64 -24.72 -9.82
C ASP A 58 -10.35 -24.44 -10.60
N ASP A 59 -10.29 -23.30 -11.31
CA ASP A 59 -9.18 -23.03 -12.22
C ASP A 59 -7.89 -22.58 -11.52
N ASP A 60 -7.96 -22.11 -10.24
CA ASP A 60 -6.82 -21.40 -9.61
C ASP A 60 -6.35 -22.00 -8.29
N ASN A 61 -6.86 -23.15 -7.88
CA ASN A 61 -6.62 -23.66 -6.50
C ASN A 61 -6.88 -22.58 -5.43
N PHE A 62 -7.89 -21.73 -5.68
CA PHE A 62 -8.20 -20.59 -4.87
C PHE A 62 -9.30 -20.91 -3.88
N VAL A 63 -9.07 -20.63 -2.61
CA VAL A 63 -10.05 -20.84 -1.53
C VAL A 63 -10.23 -19.54 -0.75
N CYS A 64 -11.48 -19.13 -0.62
CA CYS A 64 -11.88 -17.99 0.20
C CYS A 64 -12.74 -18.49 1.37
N ILE A 65 -12.37 -18.10 2.59
CA ILE A 65 -13.10 -18.44 3.81
C ILE A 65 -13.58 -17.15 4.44
N LYS A 66 -14.88 -16.97 4.54
CA LYS A 66 -15.51 -15.92 5.34
C LYS A 66 -15.75 -16.44 6.74
N PHE A 67 -15.38 -15.67 7.74
CA PHE A 67 -15.51 -16.10 9.13
C PHE A 67 -15.89 -14.94 10.04
N SER A 68 -16.33 -15.29 11.24
CA SER A 68 -16.61 -14.34 12.31
C SER A 68 -15.54 -14.41 13.38
N GLU A 69 -15.15 -13.25 13.88
CA GLU A 69 -14.27 -13.10 15.04
C GLU A 69 -14.85 -12.00 15.94
N LYS A 70 -14.49 -12.05 17.24
CA LYS A 70 -14.99 -11.08 18.22
C LYS A 70 -14.69 -9.64 17.79
N ASN A 71 -15.70 -8.80 17.79
CA ASN A 71 -15.67 -7.38 17.44
C ASN A 71 -15.38 -7.05 15.97
N ALA A 72 -15.04 -8.02 15.12
CA ALA A 72 -14.88 -7.76 13.69
C ALA A 72 -16.24 -7.77 12.99
N LYS A 73 -16.50 -6.76 12.15
CA LYS A 73 -17.72 -6.70 11.33
C LYS A 73 -17.70 -7.76 10.24
N GLU A 74 -16.53 -8.05 9.72
CA GLU A 74 -16.32 -8.96 8.61
C GLU A 74 -14.88 -9.43 8.57
N CYS A 75 -14.69 -10.72 8.34
CA CYS A 75 -13.38 -11.34 8.19
C CYS A 75 -13.35 -12.24 6.97
N VAL A 76 -12.27 -12.15 6.20
CA VAL A 76 -12.03 -12.98 5.02
C VAL A 76 -10.59 -13.43 5.03
N THR A 77 -10.34 -14.71 4.80
CA THR A 77 -9.00 -15.24 4.51
C THR A 77 -8.98 -15.93 3.15
N VAL A 78 -7.85 -15.86 2.50
CA VAL A 78 -7.66 -16.34 1.14
C VAL A 78 -6.45 -17.23 1.07
N TYR A 79 -6.60 -18.34 0.38
CA TYR A 79 -5.57 -19.29 0.04
C TYR A 79 -5.42 -19.36 -1.49
N SER A 80 -4.19 -19.41 -1.96
CA SER A 80 -3.84 -19.62 -3.36
C SER A 80 -2.86 -20.78 -3.44
N ASN A 81 -3.10 -21.75 -4.34
CA ASN A 81 -2.30 -22.96 -4.43
C ASN A 81 -2.12 -23.66 -3.06
N HIS A 82 -3.19 -23.78 -2.29
CA HIS A 82 -3.23 -24.36 -0.94
C HIS A 82 -2.36 -23.62 0.11
N LYS A 83 -1.78 -22.48 -0.22
CA LYS A 83 -0.99 -21.65 0.70
C LYS A 83 -1.78 -20.42 1.11
N TRP A 84 -1.69 -20.08 2.39
CA TRP A 84 -2.25 -18.82 2.87
C TRP A 84 -1.65 -17.63 2.11
N ALA A 85 -2.52 -16.78 1.60
CA ALA A 85 -2.14 -15.60 0.83
C ALA A 85 -2.42 -14.30 1.59
N ALA A 86 -3.59 -14.16 2.19
CA ALA A 86 -3.93 -12.98 2.99
C ALA A 86 -5.11 -13.25 3.94
N THR A 87 -5.23 -12.40 4.96
CA THR A 87 -6.40 -12.29 5.83
C THR A 87 -6.75 -10.83 6.01
N GLU A 88 -8.02 -10.48 5.79
CA GLU A 88 -8.58 -9.16 6.03
C GLU A 88 -9.59 -9.23 7.17
N LYS A 89 -9.50 -8.28 8.10
CA LYS A 89 -10.45 -8.13 9.22
C LYS A 89 -10.94 -6.69 9.25
N LYS A 90 -12.23 -6.49 9.14
CA LYS A 90 -12.89 -5.18 9.13
C LYS A 90 -13.51 -4.88 10.49
N TYR A 91 -13.16 -3.75 11.08
CA TYR A 91 -13.66 -3.30 12.36
C TYR A 91 -14.33 -1.93 12.23
N ALA A 92 -15.33 -1.64 13.06
CA ALA A 92 -15.75 -0.26 13.26
C ALA A 92 -14.56 0.54 13.80
N ILE A 93 -14.41 1.80 13.37
CA ILE A 93 -13.23 2.58 13.75
C ILE A 93 -13.14 2.76 15.27
N ASN A 94 -14.24 2.97 15.97
CA ASN A 94 -14.27 3.08 17.43
C ASN A 94 -13.72 1.83 18.12
N ASP A 95 -14.13 0.64 17.64
CA ASP A 95 -13.64 -0.62 18.20
C ASP A 95 -12.16 -0.84 17.86
N ALA A 96 -11.76 -0.48 16.63
CA ALA A 96 -10.37 -0.58 16.19
C ALA A 96 -9.42 0.30 17.01
N MET A 97 -9.87 1.51 17.40
CA MET A 97 -9.07 2.44 18.21
C MET A 97 -8.67 1.88 19.59
N GLU A 98 -9.30 0.84 20.08
CA GLU A 98 -8.89 0.20 21.33
C GLU A 98 -7.56 -0.55 21.21
N PHE A 99 -7.34 -1.22 20.06
CA PHE A 99 -6.22 -2.17 19.89
C PHE A 99 -5.25 -1.86 18.75
N LEU A 100 -5.53 -0.85 17.91
CA LEU A 100 -4.58 -0.42 16.87
C LEU A 100 -3.22 -0.02 17.46
N PRO A 101 -2.10 -0.21 16.73
CA PRO A 101 -0.80 0.31 17.11
C PRO A 101 -0.85 1.81 17.39
N ARG A 102 -0.08 2.24 18.39
CA ARG A 102 -0.06 3.65 18.81
C ARG A 102 0.26 4.59 17.63
N ALA A 103 1.23 4.23 16.81
CA ALA A 103 1.64 5.04 15.68
C ALA A 103 0.50 5.22 14.64
N VAL A 104 -0.26 4.16 14.36
CA VAL A 104 -1.43 4.21 13.48
C VAL A 104 -2.53 5.10 14.06
N LYS A 105 -2.83 4.94 15.38
CA LYS A 105 -3.79 5.81 16.09
C LYS A 105 -3.44 7.29 15.98
N GLU A 106 -2.17 7.62 16.17
CA GLU A 106 -1.67 8.98 16.10
C GLU A 106 -1.86 9.56 14.68
N GLN A 107 -1.67 8.78 13.63
CA GLN A 107 -1.93 9.22 12.25
C GLN A 107 -3.42 9.47 12.01
N ILE A 108 -4.28 8.54 12.42
CA ILE A 108 -5.74 8.69 12.30
C ILE A 108 -6.21 9.98 12.99
N LEU A 109 -5.73 10.22 14.22
CA LEU A 109 -6.11 11.42 15.00
C LEU A 109 -5.60 12.72 14.38
N LYS A 110 -4.42 12.72 13.74
CA LYS A 110 -3.90 13.90 13.03
C LYS A 110 -4.75 14.28 11.81
N MET A 111 -5.24 13.28 11.07
CA MET A 111 -6.02 13.52 9.85
C MET A 111 -7.41 14.06 10.14
N THR A 112 -7.99 13.67 11.25
CA THR A 112 -9.41 13.91 11.47
C THR A 112 -9.70 15.14 12.34
N ASN A 113 -8.74 15.60 13.17
CA ASN A 113 -8.96 16.66 14.18
C ASN A 113 -10.26 16.52 15.00
N ILE A 114 -10.94 15.37 14.91
CA ILE A 114 -12.30 15.13 15.35
C ILE A 114 -12.34 13.78 16.04
N GLY A 115 -12.75 13.72 17.26
CA GLY A 115 -12.98 12.48 17.99
C GLY A 115 -14.31 11.80 17.69
N THR A 116 -15.01 12.18 16.61
CA THR A 116 -16.31 11.62 16.24
C THR A 116 -16.24 10.96 14.87
N TRP A 117 -16.61 9.67 14.82
CA TRP A 117 -16.60 8.85 13.61
C TRP A 117 -18.03 8.61 13.12
N GLU A 118 -18.20 8.55 11.81
CA GLU A 118 -19.46 8.14 11.20
C GLU A 118 -19.67 6.61 11.37
N SER A 119 -20.93 6.17 11.33
CA SER A 119 -21.25 4.75 11.49
C SER A 119 -20.64 3.84 10.41
N ASN A 120 -20.32 4.42 9.25
CA ASN A 120 -19.72 3.71 8.12
C ASN A 120 -18.19 3.76 8.13
N ASP A 121 -17.58 4.52 9.03
CA ASP A 121 -16.14 4.58 9.15
C ASP A 121 -15.60 3.27 9.72
N PHE A 122 -14.53 2.78 9.14
CA PHE A 122 -13.95 1.49 9.52
C PHE A 122 -12.44 1.44 9.27
N VAL A 123 -11.83 0.45 9.91
CA VAL A 123 -10.45 0.07 9.64
C VAL A 123 -10.42 -1.38 9.18
N LYS A 124 -9.72 -1.64 8.08
CA LYS A 124 -9.33 -2.99 7.69
C LYS A 124 -7.91 -3.26 8.16
N ILE A 125 -7.73 -4.38 8.82
CA ILE A 125 -6.41 -4.91 9.16
C ILE A 125 -6.12 -6.03 8.19
N VAL A 126 -5.03 -5.92 7.47
CA VAL A 126 -4.62 -6.84 6.43
C VAL A 126 -3.30 -7.48 6.78
N SER A 127 -3.33 -8.78 6.95
CA SER A 127 -2.13 -9.62 7.02
C SER A 127 -1.93 -10.29 5.68
N ARG A 128 -0.71 -10.28 5.14
CA ARG A 128 -0.42 -10.84 3.82
C ARG A 128 0.89 -11.61 3.83
N ASN A 129 0.90 -12.72 3.10
CA ASN A 129 2.12 -13.49 2.91
C ASN A 129 3.17 -12.64 2.16
N GLY A 130 4.41 -12.67 2.63
CA GLY A 130 5.50 -11.85 2.09
C GLY A 130 5.57 -10.41 2.61
N ILE A 131 4.61 -9.99 3.46
CA ILE A 131 4.66 -8.73 4.19
C ILE A 131 4.80 -9.06 5.68
N GLU A 132 5.82 -8.49 6.34
CA GLU A 132 6.18 -8.86 7.70
C GLU A 132 5.12 -8.47 8.72
N ASN A 133 4.58 -7.26 8.59
CA ASN A 133 3.63 -6.68 9.54
C ASN A 133 2.25 -6.50 8.91
N ASN A 134 1.25 -6.23 9.76
CA ASN A 134 -0.08 -5.88 9.27
C ASN A 134 -0.07 -4.51 8.57
N LEU A 135 -0.94 -4.40 7.58
CA LEU A 135 -1.33 -3.14 6.96
C LEU A 135 -2.67 -2.68 7.53
N TYR A 136 -2.84 -1.39 7.67
CA TYR A 136 -4.03 -0.75 8.24
C TYR A 136 -4.64 0.18 7.20
N GLU A 137 -5.75 -0.22 6.61
CA GLU A 137 -6.50 0.60 5.66
C GLU A 137 -7.65 1.28 6.41
N VAL A 138 -7.62 2.60 6.48
CA VAL A 138 -8.56 3.42 7.23
C VAL A 138 -9.50 4.11 6.26
N HIS A 139 -10.80 3.86 6.41
CA HIS A 139 -11.87 4.50 5.63
C HIS A 139 -12.64 5.43 6.53
N ILE A 140 -12.61 6.72 6.21
CA ILE A 140 -13.27 7.77 7.00
C ILE A 140 -14.03 8.73 6.10
N THR A 141 -15.09 9.32 6.67
CA THR A 141 -15.92 10.32 6.04
C THR A 141 -15.60 11.69 6.62
N LEU A 142 -15.11 12.58 5.80
CA LEU A 142 -14.76 13.96 6.21
C LEU A 142 -15.70 14.97 5.56
N PRO A 143 -16.03 16.08 6.25
CA PRO A 143 -16.79 17.17 5.67
C PRO A 143 -15.94 17.91 4.63
N ASP A 144 -16.55 18.21 3.50
CA ASP A 144 -15.97 19.09 2.47
C ASP A 144 -16.31 20.56 2.74
N ASN A 145 -15.63 21.47 2.02
CA ASN A 145 -15.78 22.93 2.17
C ASN A 145 -17.21 23.44 1.86
N ASP A 146 -18.02 22.66 1.16
CA ASP A 146 -19.41 23.00 0.78
C ASP A 146 -20.46 22.32 1.66
N ASN A 147 -20.10 21.81 2.83
CA ASN A 147 -20.91 20.99 3.74
C ASN A 147 -21.35 19.63 3.15
N SER A 148 -20.82 19.21 2.02
CA SER A 148 -20.91 17.82 1.59
C SER A 148 -19.98 16.92 2.43
N LYS A 149 -20.13 15.63 2.30
CA LYS A 149 -19.25 14.64 2.95
C LYS A 149 -18.60 13.79 1.87
N SER A 150 -17.29 13.62 1.97
CA SER A 150 -16.51 12.73 1.11
C SER A 150 -15.85 11.63 1.90
N SER A 151 -15.80 10.44 1.32
CA SER A 151 -15.10 9.29 1.90
C SER A 151 -13.66 9.29 1.42
N TYR A 152 -12.75 9.08 2.36
CA TYR A 152 -11.31 8.98 2.13
C TYR A 152 -10.80 7.64 2.60
N SER A 153 -9.79 7.11 1.91
CA SER A 153 -9.09 5.90 2.28
C SER A 153 -7.61 6.20 2.43
N PHE A 154 -7.03 5.75 3.53
CA PHE A 154 -5.61 5.89 3.85
C PHE A 154 -5.06 4.53 4.23
N ALA A 155 -3.81 4.28 3.89
CA ALA A 155 -3.15 3.05 4.28
C ALA A 155 -1.89 3.35 5.11
N PHE A 156 -1.65 2.55 6.15
CA PHE A 156 -0.51 2.69 7.05
C PHE A 156 0.16 1.34 7.30
N SER A 157 1.46 1.37 7.45
CA SER A 157 2.20 0.28 8.10
C SER A 157 2.01 0.32 9.62
N GLU A 158 2.45 -0.71 10.31
CA GLU A 158 2.34 -0.82 11.78
C GLU A 158 3.05 0.30 12.54
N ASP A 159 4.13 0.83 12.00
CA ASP A 159 4.88 1.97 12.54
C ASP A 159 4.29 3.33 12.19
N GLY A 160 3.11 3.36 11.54
CA GLY A 160 2.40 4.58 11.16
C GLY A 160 2.94 5.26 9.91
N THR A 161 3.83 4.62 9.16
CA THR A 161 4.24 5.13 7.84
C THR A 161 3.05 5.12 6.90
N GLU A 162 2.72 6.26 6.33
CA GLU A 162 1.66 6.39 5.33
C GLU A 162 2.13 5.77 4.01
N LEU A 163 1.32 4.85 3.49
CA LEU A 163 1.62 4.09 2.29
C LEU A 163 0.87 4.60 1.06
N ASN A 164 0.16 5.73 1.17
CA ASN A 164 -0.61 6.37 0.10
C ASN A 164 -1.31 5.36 -0.83
N GLU A 165 -2.55 5.00 -0.51
CA GLU A 165 -3.41 4.13 -1.33
C GLU A 165 -2.80 2.75 -1.63
N CYS A 166 -2.45 1.98 -0.62
CA CYS A 166 -2.18 0.56 -0.79
C CYS A 166 -3.50 -0.16 -1.04
N SER A 167 -3.93 -0.23 -2.29
CA SER A 167 -5.01 -1.15 -2.64
C SER A 167 -4.52 -2.57 -2.39
N LEU A 168 -5.32 -3.34 -1.66
CA LEU A 168 -5.07 -4.76 -1.51
C LEU A 168 -5.17 -5.39 -2.88
N VAL A 169 -4.10 -6.03 -3.30
CA VAL A 169 -4.08 -6.76 -4.56
C VAL A 169 -5.13 -7.85 -4.49
N ASP A 170 -6.02 -7.88 -5.47
CA ASP A 170 -6.86 -9.05 -5.67
C ASP A 170 -5.97 -10.28 -5.88
N ILE A 171 -6.00 -11.16 -4.90
CA ILE A 171 -5.15 -12.35 -4.85
C ILE A 171 -5.43 -13.32 -6.00
N ARG A 172 -6.60 -13.23 -6.62
CA ARG A 172 -7.01 -14.02 -7.80
C ARG A 172 -6.48 -13.47 -9.10
N SER A 173 -6.03 -12.22 -9.10
CA SER A 173 -5.59 -11.56 -10.32
C SER A 173 -4.17 -11.97 -10.70
N GLU A 174 -3.83 -11.76 -11.95
CA GLU A 174 -2.46 -11.79 -12.47
C GLU A 174 -1.52 -10.90 -11.63
N ASN A 175 -2.08 -9.88 -10.99
CA ASN A 175 -1.38 -9.00 -10.07
C ASN A 175 -0.79 -9.73 -8.86
N HIS A 176 -1.44 -10.79 -8.37
CA HIS A 176 -0.88 -11.58 -7.26
C HIS A 176 0.36 -12.36 -7.69
N GLN A 177 0.33 -12.99 -8.87
CA GLN A 177 1.50 -13.72 -9.39
C GLN A 177 2.66 -12.76 -9.63
N ARG A 178 2.37 -11.59 -10.19
CA ARG A 178 3.35 -10.51 -10.36
C ARG A 178 3.93 -10.05 -9.03
N PHE A 179 3.08 -9.88 -8.01
CA PHE A 179 3.53 -9.54 -6.65
C PHE A 179 4.48 -10.59 -6.08
N CYS A 180 4.20 -11.89 -6.24
CA CYS A 180 5.11 -12.94 -5.79
C CYS A 180 6.49 -12.85 -6.48
N ARG A 181 6.52 -12.60 -7.79
CA ARG A 181 7.79 -12.39 -8.51
C ARG A 181 8.53 -11.13 -8.06
N MET A 182 7.80 -10.06 -7.73
CA MET A 182 8.40 -8.86 -7.15
C MET A 182 9.03 -9.14 -5.80
N LEU A 183 8.40 -9.96 -4.96
CA LEU A 183 8.99 -10.36 -3.67
C LEU A 183 10.26 -11.17 -3.85
N GLU A 184 10.31 -12.10 -4.81
CA GLU A 184 11.51 -12.86 -5.16
C GLU A 184 12.64 -11.93 -5.62
N TRP A 185 12.36 -10.99 -6.51
CA TRP A 185 13.33 -10.00 -6.98
C TRP A 185 13.82 -9.09 -5.84
N ILE A 186 12.95 -8.68 -4.92
CA ILE A 186 13.34 -7.89 -3.75
C ILE A 186 14.28 -8.70 -2.85
N ALA A 187 13.97 -9.98 -2.61
CA ALA A 187 14.80 -10.84 -1.79
C ALA A 187 16.22 -11.05 -2.38
N GLU A 188 16.34 -11.04 -3.70
CA GLU A 188 17.64 -11.10 -4.38
C GLU A 188 18.41 -9.78 -4.28
N LYS A 189 17.73 -8.65 -4.55
CA LYS A 189 18.38 -7.34 -4.61
C LYS A 189 18.64 -6.72 -3.23
N TYR A 190 17.73 -6.96 -2.29
CA TYR A 190 17.77 -6.43 -0.91
C TYR A 190 17.57 -7.58 0.10
N PRO A 191 18.57 -8.46 0.28
CA PRO A 191 18.41 -9.70 1.06
C PRO A 191 18.09 -9.49 2.54
N ASN A 192 18.34 -8.30 3.08
CA ASN A 192 18.04 -7.96 4.47
C ASN A 192 16.79 -7.09 4.63
N ALA A 193 16.07 -6.83 3.54
CA ALA A 193 14.91 -5.97 3.60
C ALA A 193 13.63 -6.73 3.95
N SER A 194 12.75 -6.08 4.72
CA SER A 194 11.36 -6.49 4.86
C SER A 194 10.45 -5.66 3.97
N VAL A 195 9.48 -6.31 3.33
CA VAL A 195 8.45 -5.63 2.55
C VAL A 195 7.40 -5.08 3.50
N ILE A 196 7.13 -3.78 3.40
CA ILE A 196 6.20 -3.05 4.27
C ILE A 196 4.85 -2.88 3.61
N GLY A 197 4.83 -2.61 2.30
CA GLY A 197 3.58 -2.41 1.58
C GLY A 197 3.79 -2.27 0.08
N VAL A 198 2.69 -2.37 -0.65
CA VAL A 198 2.68 -2.26 -2.12
C VAL A 198 1.58 -1.29 -2.51
N LYS A 199 1.90 -0.39 -3.43
CA LYS A 199 0.93 0.51 -4.05
C LYS A 199 0.68 0.06 -5.48
N TYR A 200 -0.59 -0.19 -5.79
CA TYR A 200 -1.06 -0.43 -7.15
C TYR A 200 -1.83 0.79 -7.64
N SER A 201 -1.21 1.56 -8.51
CA SER A 201 -1.84 2.67 -9.20
C SER A 201 -1.19 2.81 -10.58
N PHE A 202 -1.38 3.92 -11.28
CA PHE A 202 -0.69 4.22 -12.55
C PHE A 202 0.85 4.15 -12.45
N GLN A 203 1.41 4.33 -11.26
CA GLN A 203 2.79 4.01 -10.92
C GLN A 203 2.79 3.01 -9.77
N GLU A 204 3.15 1.77 -10.07
CA GLU A 204 3.29 0.74 -9.05
C GLU A 204 4.57 0.97 -8.26
N CYS A 205 4.48 0.90 -6.95
CA CYS A 205 5.65 0.98 -6.09
C CYS A 205 5.55 0.03 -4.91
N ILE A 206 6.72 -0.39 -4.42
CA ILE A 206 6.85 -1.22 -3.22
C ILE A 206 7.64 -0.44 -2.19
N TYR A 207 7.15 -0.46 -0.96
CA TYR A 207 7.87 0.07 0.19
C TYR A 207 8.56 -1.07 0.91
N ILE A 208 9.87 -0.91 1.14
CA ILE A 208 10.69 -1.85 1.90
C ILE A 208 11.41 -1.13 3.03
N ARG A 209 11.75 -1.86 4.08
CA ARG A 209 12.68 -1.41 5.11
C ARG A 209 13.95 -2.23 5.01
N ASP A 210 15.01 -1.58 4.57
CA ASP A 210 16.33 -2.19 4.40
C ASP A 210 17.32 -1.54 5.37
N ASN A 211 17.88 -2.34 6.29
CA ASN A 211 18.76 -1.86 7.36
C ASN A 211 18.17 -0.67 8.17
N GLY A 212 16.86 -0.69 8.43
CA GLY A 212 16.14 0.37 9.14
C GLY A 212 15.70 1.56 8.27
N ILE A 213 16.20 1.67 7.04
CA ILE A 213 15.89 2.76 6.11
C ILE A 213 14.63 2.39 5.30
N LEU A 214 13.64 3.28 5.31
CA LEU A 214 12.46 3.14 4.45
C LEU A 214 12.86 3.51 3.01
N LYS A 215 12.69 2.56 2.09
CA LYS A 215 12.94 2.74 0.67
C LYS A 215 11.64 2.55 -0.12
N LYS A 216 11.47 3.37 -1.16
CA LYS A 216 10.40 3.24 -2.14
C LYS A 216 10.99 2.74 -3.45
N ILE A 217 10.47 1.65 -3.96
CA ILE A 217 10.87 1.02 -5.22
C ILE A 217 9.79 1.32 -6.25
N ASP A 218 10.10 2.13 -7.25
CA ASP A 218 9.21 2.41 -8.38
C ASP A 218 9.40 1.35 -9.46
N ILE A 219 8.28 0.82 -9.94
CA ILE A 219 8.22 -0.28 -10.89
C ILE A 219 7.34 0.13 -12.05
N LYS A 220 7.76 -0.22 -13.25
CA LYS A 220 6.94 -0.13 -14.45
C LYS A 220 6.51 -1.50 -14.91
N THR A 221 5.22 -1.68 -15.06
CA THR A 221 4.65 -2.93 -15.53
C THR A 221 4.49 -2.87 -17.05
N PHE A 222 4.89 -3.96 -17.70
CA PHE A 222 4.65 -4.20 -19.12
C PHE A 222 3.79 -5.45 -19.24
N ASN A 223 2.72 -5.42 -20.04
CA ASN A 223 1.86 -6.56 -20.40
C ASN A 223 1.88 -7.72 -19.38
N ASN A 224 0.84 -7.84 -18.63
CA ASN A 224 0.38 -8.90 -17.73
C ASN A 224 1.39 -9.63 -16.81
N ASP A 225 2.66 -9.79 -17.16
CA ASP A 225 3.57 -10.66 -16.40
C ASP A 225 4.96 -10.11 -16.13
N GLU A 226 5.39 -9.09 -16.85
CA GLU A 226 6.73 -8.52 -16.71
C GLU A 226 6.69 -7.18 -15.98
N PHE A 227 7.57 -7.00 -15.01
CA PHE A 227 7.84 -5.72 -14.42
C PHE A 227 9.29 -5.31 -14.67
N LYS A 228 9.53 -4.01 -14.73
CA LYS A 228 10.86 -3.42 -14.79
C LYS A 228 11.04 -2.52 -13.59
N TRP A 229 12.12 -2.72 -12.87
CA TRP A 229 12.60 -1.78 -11.88
C TRP A 229 13.02 -0.47 -12.56
N GLU A 230 12.51 0.65 -12.09
CA GLU A 230 12.86 1.97 -12.61
C GLU A 230 13.80 2.70 -11.67
N GLU A 231 13.45 2.72 -10.37
CA GLU A 231 14.14 3.54 -9.39
C GLU A 231 13.88 3.00 -7.98
N THR A 232 14.89 3.07 -7.11
CA THR A 232 14.69 2.95 -5.67
C THR A 232 15.09 4.25 -5.01
N THR A 233 14.17 4.87 -4.27
CA THR A 233 14.41 6.14 -3.58
C THR A 233 14.32 5.96 -2.07
N TYR A 234 15.17 6.68 -1.34
CA TYR A 234 15.12 6.81 0.11
C TYR A 234 15.53 8.21 0.56
N PRO A 235 14.89 8.75 1.62
CA PRO A 235 15.15 10.11 2.05
C PRO A 235 16.58 10.29 2.55
N LEU A 236 17.17 11.44 2.24
CA LEU A 236 18.38 11.94 2.89
C LEU A 236 17.96 12.89 4.01
N ASP A 237 18.65 12.81 5.15
CA ASP A 237 18.46 13.78 6.20
C ASP A 237 19.16 15.09 5.79
N ILE A 238 18.38 16.13 5.52
CA ILE A 238 18.87 17.45 5.16
C ILE A 238 19.61 18.15 6.32
N ASN A 239 19.54 17.64 7.54
CA ASN A 239 20.25 18.15 8.70
C ASN A 239 21.64 17.51 8.88
N GLU A 240 21.93 16.43 8.17
CA GLU A 240 23.27 15.85 8.11
C GLU A 240 24.16 16.63 7.13
N PRO A 241 25.49 16.57 7.31
CA PRO A 241 26.42 17.21 6.38
C PRO A 241 26.23 16.66 4.96
N LEU A 242 25.74 17.50 4.06
CA LEU A 242 25.57 17.13 2.66
C LEU A 242 26.92 17.21 1.92
N PRO A 243 27.17 16.37 0.92
CA PRO A 243 28.38 16.43 0.10
C PRO A 243 28.57 17.80 -0.57
N PRO A 244 29.83 18.29 -0.70
CA PRO A 244 30.08 19.60 -1.29
C PRO A 244 29.58 19.79 -2.71
N SER A 245 29.60 18.73 -3.54
CA SER A 245 29.06 18.72 -4.89
C SER A 245 27.55 18.98 -4.89
N LEU A 246 26.82 18.34 -3.97
CA LEU A 246 25.38 18.51 -3.82
C LEU A 246 25.02 19.91 -3.32
N ILE A 247 25.75 20.43 -2.33
CA ILE A 247 25.57 21.81 -1.85
C ILE A 247 25.77 22.80 -2.99
N ALA A 248 26.89 22.69 -3.73
CA ALA A 248 27.19 23.58 -4.85
C ALA A 248 26.08 23.53 -5.94
N TYR A 249 25.56 22.34 -6.23
CA TYR A 249 24.45 22.20 -7.17
C TYR A 249 23.19 22.90 -6.70
N ILE A 250 22.78 22.68 -5.44
CA ILE A 250 21.59 23.29 -4.84
C ILE A 250 21.72 24.82 -4.83
N GLU A 251 22.89 25.37 -4.48
CA GLU A 251 23.14 26.81 -4.49
C GLU A 251 23.06 27.40 -5.91
N ALA A 252 23.67 26.74 -6.91
CA ALA A 252 23.60 27.15 -8.30
C ALA A 252 22.15 27.14 -8.81
N TYR A 253 21.37 26.12 -8.46
CA TYR A 253 19.95 26.02 -8.81
C TYR A 253 19.14 27.17 -8.18
N LYS A 254 19.30 27.42 -6.87
CA LYS A 254 18.64 28.52 -6.15
C LYS A 254 19.01 29.89 -6.71
N LYS A 255 20.26 30.08 -7.13
CA LYS A 255 20.68 31.32 -7.79
C LYS A 255 19.99 31.54 -9.12
N LYS A 256 19.75 30.47 -9.88
CA LYS A 256 19.08 30.52 -11.19
C LYS A 256 17.56 30.66 -11.03
N TYR A 257 16.99 30.06 -10.00
CA TYR A 257 15.56 30.00 -9.73
C TYR A 257 15.25 30.33 -8.25
N PRO A 258 15.36 31.60 -7.85
CA PRO A 258 15.25 32.00 -6.44
C PRO A 258 13.90 31.68 -5.80
N ASP A 259 12.83 31.63 -6.61
CA ASP A 259 11.45 31.38 -6.15
C ASP A 259 11.09 29.90 -6.06
N ARG A 260 12.07 29.00 -6.24
CA ARG A 260 11.84 27.54 -6.19
C ARG A 260 12.58 26.91 -5.00
N PRO A 261 11.94 26.82 -3.83
CA PRO A 261 12.57 26.17 -2.68
C PRO A 261 12.76 24.68 -2.93
N LEU A 262 13.85 24.14 -2.42
CA LEU A 262 14.04 22.69 -2.29
C LEU A 262 13.06 22.19 -1.23
N THR A 263 12.20 21.23 -1.58
CA THR A 263 11.22 20.65 -0.67
C THR A 263 11.55 19.24 -0.26
N GLU A 264 12.22 18.48 -1.13
CA GLU A 264 12.53 17.09 -0.88
C GLU A 264 13.91 16.74 -1.44
N LEU A 265 14.62 15.86 -0.71
CA LEU A 265 15.94 15.37 -1.07
C LEU A 265 16.00 13.87 -0.80
N TYR A 266 16.37 13.10 -1.83
CA TYR A 266 16.46 11.65 -1.78
C TYR A 266 17.77 11.16 -2.38
N MET A 267 18.21 9.98 -1.93
CA MET A 267 19.05 9.13 -2.75
C MET A 267 18.15 8.39 -3.76
N SER A 268 18.65 8.22 -4.97
CA SER A 268 18.00 7.53 -6.06
C SER A 268 18.95 6.52 -6.67
N GLU A 269 18.62 5.25 -6.56
CA GLU A 269 19.33 4.14 -7.18
C GLU A 269 18.61 3.76 -8.47
N LYS A 270 19.32 3.72 -9.60
CA LYS A 270 18.81 3.32 -10.93
C LYS A 270 19.77 2.30 -11.56
N GLU A 271 19.35 1.67 -12.63
CA GLU A 271 20.22 0.79 -13.42
C GLU A 271 21.49 1.52 -13.90
N SER A 272 21.37 2.81 -14.18
CA SER A 272 22.48 3.67 -14.64
C SER A 272 23.42 4.16 -13.53
N GLY A 273 23.10 3.93 -12.25
CA GLY A 273 23.91 4.34 -11.11
C GLY A 273 23.14 4.99 -9.98
N LEU A 274 23.86 5.65 -9.10
CA LEU A 274 23.34 6.30 -7.90
C LEU A 274 23.30 7.82 -8.10
N TYR A 275 22.21 8.45 -7.64
CA TYR A 275 21.94 9.88 -7.85
C TYR A 275 21.41 10.53 -6.58
N TYR A 276 21.68 11.82 -6.40
CA TYR A 276 20.87 12.68 -5.57
C TYR A 276 19.65 13.15 -6.37
N LYS A 277 18.45 12.89 -5.87
CA LYS A 277 17.19 13.31 -6.45
C LYS A 277 16.61 14.46 -5.63
N MET A 278 16.41 15.59 -6.25
CA MET A 278 15.96 16.83 -5.62
C MET A 278 14.61 17.26 -6.19
N ALA A 279 13.65 17.59 -5.34
CA ALA A 279 12.41 18.20 -5.74
C ALA A 279 12.38 19.67 -5.34
N PHE A 280 12.22 20.54 -6.34
CA PHE A 280 12.09 21.98 -6.16
C PHE A 280 10.65 22.40 -6.48
N GLN A 281 9.99 23.09 -5.56
CA GLN A 281 8.63 23.54 -5.76
C GLN A 281 8.56 24.66 -6.81
N MET A 282 7.74 24.49 -7.83
CA MET A 282 7.51 25.49 -8.88
C MET A 282 6.20 26.28 -8.66
N SER A 283 5.18 25.62 -8.10
CA SER A 283 3.88 26.17 -7.72
C SER A 283 3.27 25.32 -6.61
N GLU A 284 2.11 25.67 -6.09
CA GLU A 284 1.41 24.90 -5.05
C GLU A 284 1.21 23.41 -5.42
N ARG A 285 1.19 23.07 -6.72
CA ARG A 285 0.87 21.72 -7.22
C ARG A 285 1.86 21.19 -8.26
N SER A 286 3.04 21.80 -8.40
CA SER A 286 4.03 21.35 -9.37
C SER A 286 5.45 21.45 -8.83
N TRP A 287 6.29 20.49 -9.23
CA TRP A 287 7.69 20.39 -8.82
C TRP A 287 8.59 20.17 -10.04
N ALA A 288 9.78 20.75 -9.99
CA ALA A 288 10.87 20.37 -10.86
C ALA A 288 11.68 19.29 -10.13
N VAL A 289 11.95 18.17 -10.80
CA VAL A 289 12.76 17.09 -10.27
C VAL A 289 14.10 17.09 -10.99
N GLU A 290 15.18 17.20 -10.23
CA GLU A 290 16.54 17.22 -10.74
C GLU A 290 17.33 16.02 -10.20
N TYR A 291 18.27 15.52 -11.00
CA TYR A 291 19.15 14.42 -10.63
C TYR A 291 20.60 14.84 -10.77
N LEU A 292 21.40 14.60 -9.73
CA LEU A 292 22.84 14.77 -9.74
C LEU A 292 23.50 13.42 -9.48
N ALA A 293 24.35 12.95 -10.38
CA ALA A 293 25.09 11.71 -10.19
C ALA A 293 26.00 11.81 -8.94
N VAL A 294 26.01 10.76 -8.14
CA VAL A 294 26.88 10.66 -6.99
C VAL A 294 28.30 10.36 -7.46
N THR A 295 29.25 11.18 -7.04
CA THR A 295 30.65 10.98 -7.38
C THR A 295 31.27 9.85 -6.54
N PRO A 296 32.08 8.95 -7.11
CA PRO A 296 32.76 7.93 -6.33
C PRO A 296 33.61 8.57 -5.22
N GLY A 297 33.42 8.10 -3.97
CA GLY A 297 34.12 8.63 -2.78
C GLY A 297 33.32 9.67 -1.96
N GLU A 298 32.10 10.03 -2.37
CA GLU A 298 31.20 10.89 -1.58
C GLU A 298 30.25 10.10 -0.64
N GLN A 299 30.42 8.78 -0.55
CA GLN A 299 29.56 7.89 0.23
C GLN A 299 30.18 7.43 1.56
N ASP A 300 31.44 7.84 1.86
CA ASP A 300 32.18 7.42 3.05
C ASP A 300 32.06 8.42 4.21
#